data_b04bc91db5bd9d1740e5f89e470641fc
#
_entry.id   b04bc91db5bd9d1740e5f89e470641fc
#
_cell.length_a   1.000
_cell.length_b   1.000
_cell.length_c   1.000
_cell.angle_alpha   90.00
_cell.angle_beta   90.00
_cell.angle_gamma   90.00
#
_symmetry.space_group_name_H-M   'P 1'
#
loop_
_entity.id
_entity.type
_entity.pdbx_description
1 polymer ?
#
loop_
_entity_poly.entity_id
_entity_poly.type
_entity_poly.pdbx_seq_one_letter_code
_entity_poly.pdbx_strand_id
1 'polypeptide(L)'
;VGLTMAAKHSRVADVHAVARARHADAVRVRGLFLTGIWGEGTYRFSCSEDLPPAWRAADYFIITAKSTDTEAVCRQFADAIRGQEVVSLQNGIGNEEVIGRFTDRVIGAMIITRFEWRGDAAVHVSVEAAPMRLGRFPSGTDEAVAVNKAMRAAPIDYFGKPATMRADGRVLYDRSRGHRRRLSR
;
A
#
# COMPACT_ATOMS: atom_id res chain seq x y z
N VAL A 1 -2.36 -5.05 7.35
CA VAL A 1 -2.18 -4.55 5.97
C VAL A 1 -1.04 -3.55 5.92
N GLY A 2 -1.18 -2.35 6.51
CA GLY A 2 -0.24 -1.23 6.31
C GLY A 2 1.22 -1.55 6.53
N LEU A 3 1.60 -2.08 7.69
CA LEU A 3 3.00 -2.42 7.96
C LEU A 3 3.54 -3.52 7.04
N THR A 4 2.67 -4.45 6.60
CA THR A 4 3.07 -5.49 5.64
C THR A 4 3.34 -4.90 4.26
N MET A 5 2.52 -3.92 3.85
CA MET A 5 2.73 -3.18 2.61
C MET A 5 4.03 -2.35 2.69
N ALA A 6 4.23 -1.63 3.80
CA ALA A 6 5.47 -0.89 4.03
C ALA A 6 6.71 -1.80 3.94
N ALA A 7 6.65 -2.98 4.56
CA ALA A 7 7.72 -3.96 4.51
C ALA A 7 8.06 -4.41 3.08
N LYS A 8 7.02 -4.65 2.26
CA LYS A 8 7.25 -5.11 0.88
C LYS A 8 7.76 -3.97 -0.02
N HIS A 9 7.18 -2.78 0.12
CA HIS A 9 7.60 -1.61 -0.64
C HIS A 9 9.01 -1.13 -0.28
N SER A 10 9.46 -1.31 0.97
CA SER A 10 10.81 -0.91 1.40
C SER A 10 11.96 -1.59 0.62
N ARG A 11 11.64 -2.60 -0.20
CA ARG A 11 12.61 -3.24 -1.09
C ARG A 11 12.85 -2.48 -2.40
N VAL A 12 11.96 -1.57 -2.75
CA VAL A 12 11.95 -0.90 -4.08
C VAL A 12 11.75 0.60 -3.98
N ALA A 13 11.43 1.12 -2.82
CA ALA A 13 11.20 2.54 -2.57
C ALA A 13 11.61 2.92 -1.15
N ASP A 14 11.83 4.20 -0.92
CA ASP A 14 11.92 4.76 0.41
C ASP A 14 10.52 4.77 1.03
N VAL A 15 10.41 4.23 2.24
CA VAL A 15 9.11 4.06 2.91
C VAL A 15 9.18 4.57 4.34
N HIS A 16 8.16 5.34 4.70
CA HIS A 16 7.86 5.67 6.08
C HIS A 16 6.45 5.20 6.44
N ALA A 17 6.34 4.42 7.51
CA ALA A 17 5.05 4.00 8.03
C ALA A 17 4.66 4.82 9.26
N VAL A 18 3.43 5.32 9.28
CA VAL A 18 2.83 5.91 10.48
C VAL A 18 1.97 4.84 11.15
N ALA A 19 2.28 4.53 12.40
CA ALA A 19 1.59 3.51 13.16
C ALA A 19 1.50 3.91 14.63
N ARG A 20 0.57 3.30 15.37
CA ARG A 20 0.47 3.52 16.83
C ARG A 20 1.81 3.22 17.50
N ALA A 21 2.16 3.98 18.54
CA ALA A 21 3.44 3.93 19.26
C ALA A 21 3.95 2.48 19.48
N ARG A 22 3.13 1.61 20.03
CA ARG A 22 3.48 0.20 20.29
C ARG A 22 4.01 -0.52 19.05
N HIS A 23 3.40 -0.30 17.89
CA HIS A 23 3.80 -0.96 16.65
C HIS A 23 5.00 -0.26 16.01
N ALA A 24 5.04 1.06 16.06
CA ALA A 24 6.17 1.84 15.57
C ALA A 24 7.46 1.49 16.32
N ASP A 25 7.40 1.40 17.64
CA ASP A 25 8.54 1.01 18.48
C ASP A 25 9.02 -0.42 18.19
N ALA A 26 8.09 -1.35 18.06
CA ALA A 26 8.44 -2.73 17.74
C ALA A 26 9.10 -2.86 16.36
N VAL A 27 8.61 -2.15 15.36
CA VAL A 27 9.20 -2.12 14.00
C VAL A 27 10.56 -1.44 14.02
N ARG A 28 10.71 -0.33 14.73
CA ARG A 28 11.98 0.40 14.85
C ARG A 28 13.09 -0.45 15.46
N VAL A 29 12.77 -1.22 16.51
CA VAL A 29 13.74 -2.04 17.24
C VAL A 29 14.07 -3.32 16.50
N ARG A 30 13.06 -4.05 16.04
CA ARG A 30 13.21 -5.42 15.51
C ARG A 30 13.01 -5.52 14.00
N GLY A 31 12.42 -4.51 13.34
CA GLY A 31 11.85 -4.64 12.00
C GLY A 31 10.50 -5.37 12.03
N LEU A 32 9.85 -5.48 10.89
CA LEU A 32 8.65 -6.30 10.74
C LEU A 32 9.03 -7.70 10.29
N PHE A 33 8.68 -8.70 11.07
CA PHE A 33 8.83 -10.10 10.68
C PHE A 33 7.61 -10.56 9.89
N LEU A 34 7.83 -10.97 8.66
CA LEU A 34 6.81 -11.47 7.75
C LEU A 34 7.00 -12.95 7.52
N THR A 35 5.90 -13.70 7.48
CA THR A 35 5.88 -15.13 7.13
C THR A 35 4.70 -15.44 6.22
N GLY A 36 4.68 -16.64 5.67
CA GLY A 36 3.58 -17.17 4.86
C GLY A 36 3.83 -17.09 3.37
N ILE A 37 2.76 -17.01 2.59
CA ILE A 37 2.82 -17.14 1.12
C ILE A 37 3.61 -16.02 0.43
N TRP A 38 3.81 -14.88 1.09
CA TRP A 38 4.63 -13.77 0.60
C TRP A 38 6.12 -13.92 0.95
N GLY A 39 6.52 -15.08 1.45
CA GLY A 39 7.87 -15.40 1.87
C GLY A 39 8.10 -15.13 3.36
N GLU A 40 9.32 -15.41 3.81
CA GLU A 40 9.74 -15.20 5.18
C GLU A 40 10.93 -14.23 5.23
N GLY A 41 10.92 -13.35 6.21
CA GLY A 41 12.02 -12.42 6.43
C GLY A 41 11.68 -11.26 7.34
N THR A 42 12.73 -10.58 7.81
CA THR A 42 12.62 -9.35 8.59
C THR A 42 12.89 -8.16 7.70
N TYR A 43 11.95 -7.21 7.71
CA TYR A 43 12.00 -6.00 6.92
C TYR A 43 12.24 -4.79 7.83
N ARG A 44 13.22 -3.97 7.46
CA ARG A 44 13.54 -2.73 8.18
C ARG A 44 13.14 -1.54 7.31
N PHE A 45 12.36 -0.65 7.87
CA PHE A 45 11.91 0.60 7.24
C PHE A 45 11.62 1.63 8.32
N SER A 46 11.53 2.89 7.92
CA SER A 46 11.23 3.98 8.84
C SER A 46 9.79 3.88 9.35
N CYS A 47 9.62 4.01 10.67
CA CYS A 47 8.31 3.92 11.30
C CYS A 47 8.24 4.82 12.53
N SER A 48 7.17 5.59 12.65
CA SER A 48 6.91 6.46 13.82
C SER A 48 5.41 6.62 14.06
N GLU A 49 5.05 7.28 15.15
CA GLU A 49 3.66 7.58 15.48
C GLU A 49 3.14 8.78 14.67
N ASP A 50 4.03 9.74 14.38
CA ASP A 50 3.72 10.91 13.57
C ASP A 50 4.44 10.88 12.22
N LEU A 51 3.96 11.71 11.28
CA LEU A 51 4.58 11.91 9.98
C LEU A 51 5.72 12.94 10.08
N PRO A 52 7.00 12.54 9.95
CA PRO A 52 8.10 13.48 10.00
C PRO A 52 8.04 14.47 8.83
N PRO A 53 8.53 15.71 9.00
CA PRO A 53 8.49 16.74 7.95
C PRO A 53 9.10 16.32 6.62
N ALA A 54 10.15 15.52 6.62
CA ALA A 54 10.80 15.01 5.40
C ALA A 54 9.88 14.15 4.52
N TRP A 55 8.81 13.58 5.09
CA TRP A 55 7.89 12.71 4.38
C TRP A 55 6.61 13.42 3.90
N ARG A 56 6.48 14.73 4.15
CA ARG A 56 5.32 15.52 3.71
C ARG A 56 5.26 15.70 2.19
N ALA A 57 6.38 15.51 1.50
CA ALA A 57 6.48 15.58 0.04
C ALA A 57 6.64 14.17 -0.58
N ALA A 58 6.09 13.14 0.04
CA ALA A 58 6.11 11.79 -0.52
C ALA A 58 5.29 11.73 -1.82
N ASP A 59 5.74 10.92 -2.78
CA ASP A 59 5.04 10.74 -4.06
C ASP A 59 3.65 10.13 -3.88
N TYR A 60 3.50 9.26 -2.87
CA TYR A 60 2.24 8.58 -2.57
C TYR A 60 2.01 8.47 -1.08
N PHE A 61 0.76 8.71 -0.68
CA PHE A 61 0.24 8.39 0.64
C PHE A 61 -0.69 7.19 0.54
N ILE A 62 -0.45 6.14 1.33
CA ILE A 62 -1.28 4.94 1.32
C ILE A 62 -2.04 4.83 2.64
N ILE A 63 -3.36 4.99 2.59
CA ILE A 63 -4.23 4.87 3.75
C ILE A 63 -4.68 3.42 3.88
N THR A 64 -4.37 2.82 5.04
CA THR A 64 -4.70 1.43 5.38
C THR A 64 -5.42 1.29 6.70
N ALA A 65 -5.90 2.39 7.25
CA ALA A 65 -6.71 2.44 8.46
C ALA A 65 -8.06 1.72 8.24
N LYS A 66 -8.83 1.53 9.29
CA LYS A 66 -10.22 1.06 9.12
C LYS A 66 -11.07 2.17 8.50
N SER A 67 -12.09 1.80 7.71
CA SER A 67 -12.98 2.77 7.05
C SER A 67 -13.60 3.77 8.02
N THR A 68 -13.88 3.36 9.25
CA THR A 68 -14.38 4.25 10.32
C THR A 68 -13.41 5.37 10.70
N ASP A 69 -12.12 5.19 10.45
CA ASP A 69 -11.06 6.11 10.85
C ASP A 69 -10.57 6.98 9.69
N THR A 70 -11.10 6.77 8.47
CA THR A 70 -10.61 7.44 7.24
C THR A 70 -10.65 8.95 7.37
N GLU A 71 -11.77 9.51 7.82
CA GLU A 71 -11.90 10.97 7.95
C GLU A 71 -10.95 11.54 9.01
N ALA A 72 -10.80 10.86 10.14
CA ALA A 72 -9.88 11.29 11.21
C ALA A 72 -8.43 11.30 10.71
N VAL A 73 -8.01 10.25 9.98
CA VAL A 73 -6.68 10.17 9.36
C VAL A 73 -6.48 11.30 8.34
N CYS A 74 -7.46 11.53 7.46
CA CYS A 74 -7.36 12.60 6.47
C CYS A 74 -7.28 13.99 7.13
N ARG A 75 -8.02 14.23 8.20
CA ARG A 75 -7.94 15.49 8.96
C ARG A 75 -6.58 15.67 9.64
N GLN A 76 -6.06 14.61 10.26
CA GLN A 76 -4.76 14.63 10.92
C GLN A 76 -3.61 14.98 9.94
N PHE A 77 -3.69 14.48 8.72
CA PHE A 77 -2.63 14.65 7.72
C PHE A 77 -3.04 15.57 6.54
N ALA A 78 -4.08 16.41 6.72
CA ALA A 78 -4.66 17.21 5.65
C ALA A 78 -3.64 18.05 4.88
N ASP A 79 -2.71 18.69 5.58
CA ASP A 79 -1.68 19.53 4.95
C ASP A 79 -0.64 18.71 4.17
N ALA A 80 -0.42 17.45 4.55
CA ALA A 80 0.52 16.57 3.87
C ALA A 80 -0.09 15.93 2.62
N ILE A 81 -1.39 15.60 2.66
CA ILE A 81 -2.07 14.90 1.56
C ILE A 81 -2.68 15.84 0.51
N ARG A 82 -2.76 17.14 0.80
CA ARG A 82 -3.34 18.12 -0.12
C ARG A 82 -2.60 18.16 -1.45
N GLY A 83 -3.31 17.88 -2.54
CA GLY A 83 -2.74 17.84 -3.90
C GLY A 83 -1.77 16.67 -4.15
N GLN A 84 -1.65 15.74 -3.20
CA GLN A 84 -0.81 14.55 -3.34
C GLN A 84 -1.60 13.34 -3.81
N GLU A 85 -0.90 12.36 -4.36
CA GLU A 85 -1.50 11.06 -4.71
C GLU A 85 -1.81 10.28 -3.43
N VAL A 86 -3.09 9.97 -3.20
CA VAL A 86 -3.53 9.21 -2.04
C VAL A 86 -4.18 7.91 -2.48
N VAL A 87 -3.61 6.80 -2.03
CA VAL A 87 -4.12 5.45 -2.30
C VAL A 87 -4.95 4.99 -1.12
N SER A 88 -6.24 4.72 -1.36
CA SER A 88 -7.10 4.05 -0.40
C SER A 88 -6.90 2.54 -0.53
N LEU A 89 -6.16 1.92 0.38
CA LEU A 89 -6.01 0.47 0.45
C LEU A 89 -6.81 -0.08 1.62
N GLN A 90 -8.08 0.25 1.62
CA GLN A 90 -9.02 -0.07 2.69
C GLN A 90 -10.16 -0.93 2.16
N ASN A 91 -10.69 -1.79 3.01
CA ASN A 91 -11.92 -2.49 2.70
C ASN A 91 -13.11 -1.58 3.05
N GLY A 92 -14.19 -1.71 2.28
CA GLY A 92 -15.42 -0.94 2.46
C GLY A 92 -15.66 0.04 1.33
N ILE A 93 -16.84 0.65 1.35
CA ILE A 93 -17.32 1.60 0.36
C ILE A 93 -17.30 3.00 0.98
N GLY A 94 -17.01 4.03 0.19
CA GLY A 94 -17.07 5.43 0.62
C GLY A 94 -15.76 6.00 1.14
N ASN A 95 -14.68 5.21 1.20
CA ASN A 95 -13.37 5.72 1.62
C ASN A 95 -12.83 6.77 0.65
N GLU A 96 -12.96 6.49 -0.64
CA GLU A 96 -12.47 7.34 -1.72
C GLU A 96 -13.20 8.70 -1.74
N GLU A 97 -14.51 8.71 -1.48
CA GLU A 97 -15.31 9.93 -1.37
C GLU A 97 -14.89 10.77 -0.17
N VAL A 98 -14.56 10.14 0.95
CA VAL A 98 -14.05 10.83 2.13
C VAL A 98 -12.68 11.43 1.84
N ILE A 99 -11.76 10.66 1.27
CA ILE A 99 -10.41 11.13 0.90
C ILE A 99 -10.49 12.24 -0.13
N GLY A 100 -11.41 12.15 -1.09
CA GLY A 100 -11.66 13.14 -2.13
C GLY A 100 -12.03 14.53 -1.63
N ARG A 101 -12.41 14.69 -0.36
CA ARG A 101 -12.63 16.00 0.28
C ARG A 101 -11.32 16.71 0.65
N PHE A 102 -10.19 15.99 0.65
CA PHE A 102 -8.88 16.49 1.09
C PHE A 102 -7.87 16.57 -0.05
N THR A 103 -8.05 15.76 -1.10
CA THR A 103 -7.23 15.78 -2.32
C THR A 103 -8.10 15.35 -3.52
N ASP A 104 -7.80 15.88 -4.69
CA ASP A 104 -8.41 15.51 -5.98
C ASP A 104 -7.71 14.30 -6.63
N ARG A 105 -6.62 13.81 -6.03
CA ARG A 105 -5.75 12.76 -6.59
C ARG A 105 -5.89 11.44 -5.84
N VAL A 106 -7.09 10.87 -5.90
CA VAL A 106 -7.43 9.64 -5.17
C VAL A 106 -7.31 8.42 -6.07
N ILE A 107 -6.68 7.39 -5.54
CA ILE A 107 -6.59 6.05 -6.14
C ILE A 107 -7.28 5.07 -5.19
N GLY A 108 -8.35 4.45 -5.65
CA GLY A 108 -8.96 3.32 -4.95
C GLY A 108 -8.17 2.04 -5.17
N ALA A 109 -7.98 1.26 -4.13
CA ALA A 109 -7.30 -0.03 -4.22
C ALA A 109 -8.08 -1.11 -3.46
N MET A 110 -8.16 -2.29 -4.05
CA MET A 110 -8.80 -3.45 -3.44
C MET A 110 -7.77 -4.57 -3.27
N ILE A 111 -7.66 -5.08 -2.04
CA ILE A 111 -6.80 -6.20 -1.70
C ILE A 111 -7.63 -7.34 -1.11
N ILE A 112 -7.48 -8.55 -1.65
CA ILE A 112 -8.14 -9.76 -1.17
C ILE A 112 -7.06 -10.71 -0.65
N THR A 113 -6.44 -10.28 0.44
CA THR A 113 -5.34 -10.99 1.09
C THR A 113 -5.62 -11.10 2.58
N ARG A 114 -5.39 -12.27 3.15
CA ARG A 114 -5.56 -12.50 4.57
C ARG A 114 -4.25 -12.27 5.30
N PHE A 115 -4.24 -11.26 6.16
CA PHE A 115 -3.14 -10.91 7.05
C PHE A 115 -3.50 -11.31 8.48
N GLU A 116 -2.67 -12.11 9.09
CA GLU A 116 -2.83 -12.56 10.46
C GLU A 116 -1.74 -11.93 11.33
N TRP A 117 -2.18 -11.20 12.32
CA TRP A 117 -1.29 -10.59 13.30
C TRP A 117 -0.76 -11.67 14.25
N ARG A 118 0.55 -11.83 14.35
CA ARG A 118 1.21 -12.85 15.18
C ARG A 118 1.95 -12.24 16.37
N GLY A 119 1.76 -10.97 16.63
CA GLY A 119 2.39 -10.21 17.70
C GLY A 119 2.92 -8.86 17.23
N ASP A 120 3.55 -8.11 18.12
CA ASP A 120 4.09 -6.81 17.77
C ASP A 120 5.19 -6.97 16.72
N ALA A 121 5.02 -6.29 15.59
CA ALA A 121 5.90 -6.37 14.43
C ALA A 121 6.05 -7.80 13.84
N ALA A 122 5.01 -8.65 13.93
CA ALA A 122 4.98 -9.96 13.29
C ALA A 122 3.66 -10.18 12.57
N VAL A 123 3.70 -10.52 11.28
CA VAL A 123 2.53 -10.76 10.44
C VAL A 123 2.72 -12.03 9.62
N HIS A 124 1.67 -12.82 9.55
CA HIS A 124 1.59 -13.98 8.67
C HIS A 124 0.61 -13.71 7.54
N VAL A 125 1.01 -13.97 6.29
CA VAL A 125 0.14 -13.86 5.12
C VAL A 125 -0.27 -15.26 4.70
N SER A 126 -1.52 -15.62 4.98
CA SER A 126 -2.01 -16.99 4.78
C SER A 126 -2.69 -17.21 3.43
N VAL A 127 -3.35 -16.18 2.89
CA VAL A 127 -4.14 -16.29 1.66
C VAL A 127 -3.95 -15.04 0.81
N GLU A 128 -3.79 -15.22 -0.49
CA GLU A 128 -3.96 -14.21 -1.53
C GLU A 128 -4.95 -14.75 -2.55
N ALA A 129 -6.21 -14.31 -2.45
CA ALA A 129 -7.30 -14.85 -3.28
C ALA A 129 -7.28 -14.25 -4.69
N ALA A 130 -6.81 -13.01 -4.84
CA ALA A 130 -6.71 -12.36 -6.15
C ALA A 130 -5.61 -11.28 -6.11
N PRO A 131 -5.06 -10.88 -7.28
CA PRO A 131 -4.19 -9.73 -7.41
C PRO A 131 -4.89 -8.46 -6.92
N MET A 132 -4.13 -7.57 -6.31
CA MET A 132 -4.63 -6.26 -5.95
C MET A 132 -5.08 -5.50 -7.20
N ARG A 133 -6.18 -4.79 -7.09
CA ARG A 133 -6.71 -3.91 -8.13
C ARG A 133 -6.59 -2.47 -7.68
N LEU A 134 -6.20 -1.61 -8.61
CA LEU A 134 -6.04 -0.17 -8.40
C LEU A 134 -6.78 0.57 -9.50
N GLY A 135 -7.41 1.69 -9.17
CA GLY A 135 -8.07 2.56 -10.15
C GLY A 135 -8.21 3.99 -9.64
N ARG A 136 -8.19 4.94 -10.55
CA ARG A 136 -8.43 6.36 -10.23
C ARG A 136 -9.87 6.57 -9.78
N PHE A 137 -10.07 7.41 -8.78
CA PHE A 137 -11.38 7.88 -8.34
C PHE A 137 -11.52 9.39 -8.60
N PRO A 138 -12.68 9.86 -9.14
CA PRO A 138 -13.74 9.06 -9.73
C PRO A 138 -13.27 8.34 -10.99
N SER A 139 -13.85 7.15 -11.26
CA SER A 139 -13.49 6.34 -12.42
C SER A 139 -13.97 6.97 -13.74
N GLY A 140 -13.22 6.74 -14.82
CA GLY A 140 -13.64 7.15 -16.17
C GLY A 140 -13.10 8.50 -16.64
N THR A 141 -12.17 9.11 -15.91
CA THR A 141 -11.47 10.33 -16.36
C THR A 141 -10.19 9.98 -17.13
N ASP A 142 -9.78 10.85 -18.05
CA ASP A 142 -8.50 10.72 -18.77
C ASP A 142 -7.29 10.66 -17.79
N GLU A 143 -7.43 11.25 -16.60
CA GLU A 143 -6.47 11.17 -15.52
C GLU A 143 -6.30 9.75 -14.97
N ALA A 144 -7.37 8.94 -14.93
CA ALA A 144 -7.28 7.53 -14.54
C ALA A 144 -6.35 6.76 -15.49
N VAL A 145 -6.39 7.10 -16.78
CA VAL A 145 -5.50 6.53 -17.79
C VAL A 145 -4.07 6.97 -17.57
N ALA A 146 -3.85 8.25 -17.23
CA ALA A 146 -2.51 8.80 -16.98
C ALA A 146 -1.85 8.20 -15.74
N VAL A 147 -2.59 8.04 -14.63
CA VAL A 147 -2.08 7.42 -13.41
C VAL A 147 -1.81 5.94 -13.62
N ASN A 148 -2.71 5.22 -14.27
CA ASN A 148 -2.46 3.83 -14.66
C ASN A 148 -1.19 3.72 -15.52
N LYS A 149 -0.92 4.69 -16.41
CA LYS A 149 0.29 4.74 -17.21
C LYS A 149 1.53 5.05 -16.38
N ALA A 150 1.45 5.97 -15.42
CA ALA A 150 2.56 6.31 -14.51
C ALA A 150 2.87 5.14 -13.57
N MET A 151 1.86 4.48 -13.03
CA MET A 151 2.05 3.28 -12.19
C MET A 151 2.58 2.08 -12.98
N ARG A 152 2.30 2.02 -14.29
CA ARG A 152 2.94 1.04 -15.20
C ARG A 152 4.40 1.34 -15.46
N ALA A 153 4.78 2.62 -15.50
CA ALA A 153 6.15 3.05 -15.73
C ALA A 153 7.04 2.89 -14.48
N ALA A 154 6.43 2.87 -13.29
CA ALA A 154 7.10 2.60 -12.02
C ALA A 154 6.41 1.42 -11.31
N PRO A 155 6.51 0.21 -11.86
CA PRO A 155 5.79 -0.93 -11.33
C PRO A 155 6.40 -1.36 -9.99
N ILE A 156 5.74 -1.04 -8.91
CA ILE A 156 6.05 -1.57 -7.59
C ILE A 156 5.19 -2.81 -7.39
N ASP A 157 5.80 -3.98 -7.38
CA ASP A 157 5.12 -5.18 -6.95
C ASP A 157 5.30 -5.39 -5.44
N TYR A 158 4.36 -6.11 -4.84
CA TYR A 158 4.40 -6.42 -3.41
C TYR A 158 5.58 -7.31 -3.00
N PHE A 159 6.31 -7.83 -3.97
CA PHE A 159 7.41 -8.77 -3.78
C PHE A 159 8.77 -8.17 -4.12
N GLY A 160 8.84 -6.87 -4.44
CA GLY A 160 10.05 -6.21 -4.91
C GLY A 160 10.45 -6.65 -6.32
N LYS A 161 9.47 -7.03 -7.13
CA LYS A 161 9.65 -7.39 -8.54
C LYS A 161 8.87 -6.43 -9.42
N PRO A 162 9.33 -6.20 -10.66
CA PRO A 162 8.56 -5.41 -11.60
C PRO A 162 7.14 -5.93 -11.73
N ALA A 163 6.15 -5.13 -11.40
CA ALA A 163 4.75 -5.44 -11.60
C ALA A 163 4.29 -4.85 -12.93
N THR A 164 3.51 -5.59 -13.68
CA THR A 164 2.89 -5.08 -14.89
C THR A 164 1.41 -4.83 -14.62
N MET A 165 0.99 -3.58 -14.74
CA MET A 165 -0.42 -3.23 -14.66
C MET A 165 -1.06 -3.37 -16.05
N ARG A 166 -2.14 -4.13 -16.15
CA ARG A 166 -2.91 -4.29 -17.39
C ARG A 166 -3.80 -3.08 -17.67
N ALA A 167 -4.25 -2.95 -18.91
CA ALA A 167 -5.19 -1.91 -19.32
C ALA A 167 -6.53 -1.92 -18.57
N ASP A 168 -6.90 -3.08 -18.01
CA ASP A 168 -8.09 -3.28 -17.20
C ASP A 168 -7.88 -2.96 -15.70
N GLY A 169 -6.75 -2.33 -15.33
CA GLY A 169 -6.41 -1.98 -13.95
C GLY A 169 -5.93 -3.15 -13.09
N ARG A 170 -5.66 -4.31 -13.67
CA ARG A 170 -5.11 -5.45 -12.92
C ARG A 170 -3.60 -5.34 -12.82
N VAL A 171 -3.08 -5.52 -11.62
CA VAL A 171 -1.65 -5.69 -11.38
C VAL A 171 -1.29 -7.16 -11.59
N LEU A 172 -0.41 -7.42 -12.54
CA LEU A 172 0.13 -8.76 -12.73
C LEU A 172 1.47 -8.85 -12.01
N TYR A 173 1.54 -9.77 -11.08
CA TYR A 173 2.79 -10.14 -10.44
C TYR A 173 3.55 -11.09 -11.35
N ASP A 174 4.72 -10.66 -11.82
CA ASP A 174 5.63 -11.57 -12.49
C ASP A 174 6.31 -12.47 -11.45
N ARG A 175 5.79 -13.67 -11.28
CA ARG A 175 6.36 -14.71 -10.44
C ARG A 175 7.58 -15.39 -11.08
N SER A 176 7.99 -15.02 -12.31
CA SER A 176 8.94 -15.81 -13.10
C SER A 176 10.40 -15.68 -12.67
N ARG A 177 10.75 -14.67 -11.86
CA ARG A 177 12.16 -14.44 -11.45
C ARG A 177 12.54 -14.98 -10.07
N GLY A 178 11.77 -15.87 -9.49
CA GLY A 178 12.12 -16.41 -8.17
C GLY A 178 11.66 -17.83 -7.89
N HIS A 179 10.63 -18.30 -8.55
CA HIS A 179 10.20 -19.71 -8.54
C HIS A 179 9.52 -20.00 -9.88
N ARG A 180 10.10 -20.92 -10.62
CA ARG A 180 9.52 -21.42 -11.88
C ARG A 180 8.16 -22.05 -11.59
N ARG A 181 7.08 -21.28 -11.74
CA ARG A 181 5.78 -21.84 -12.10
C ARG A 181 5.23 -20.97 -13.22
N ARG A 182 5.06 -21.60 -14.38
CA ARG A 182 4.46 -21.02 -15.57
C ARG A 182 3.06 -20.54 -15.23
N LEU A 183 2.74 -19.31 -15.55
CA LEU A 183 1.36 -18.86 -15.68
C LEU A 183 0.80 -19.61 -16.91
N SER A 184 -0.07 -20.59 -16.69
CA SER A 184 -0.92 -21.13 -17.74
C SER A 184 -1.88 -20.03 -18.19
N ARG A 185 -2.07 -19.98 -19.50
CA ARG A 185 -2.88 -19.03 -20.27
C ARG A 185 -4.30 -18.86 -19.76
#